data_9c9a64e4891ef2fadab59a9532804f87
#
_entry.id   9c9a64e4891ef2fadab59a9532804f87
#
_cell.length_a   1.000
_cell.length_b   1.000
_cell.length_c   1.000
_cell.angle_alpha   90.00
_cell.angle_beta   90.00
_cell.angle_gamma   90.00
#
_symmetry.space_group_name_H-M   'P 1'
#
loop_
_entity.id
_entity.type
_entity.pdbx_description
1 polymer ?
#
loop_
_entity_poly.entity_id
_entity_poly.type
_entity_poly.pdbx_seq_one_letter_code
_entity_poly.pdbx_strand_id
1 'polypeptide(L)'
;MKLLVVGSGGREHTIIKKLKENKTVDKIFAVCGNGGIAKDAECVNISVTDIKAIVEFAVKEKIDYAVVAPDDPLVLGCVDALEDKGIPCFGPRANAAIIEGSKVFSKNLMKKYGIPTAKYEVFDDINEALKYLDTAPIPTVIKADGLALGKGVIIANTYDEAKSAVISIMQDKQFGKSGDKIVIEEFLSGPEVSVLSFTDGNTVVPMVSSMDHKRAGDNDTGLNTGGMGTVAPNPYYTKAVEKECMEKIFLPTVRAMKNEGRTFKGCLYFGLMITNDGPKVIEYNCRFGDPETQVVLPLMESDLLTVMQAVTNETLSECEVKFSDKNACCVIMASKGYPKSYEKGFEITVPKELDDKVYIAGAKLENGKLLTNGGRVLGVTAIGDTLKMAVDTAYGYVEKINFKNKYFRHDIGAKALKATEDR
;
A
#
# COMPACT_ATOMS: atom_id res chain seq x y z
N MET A 1 5.84 22.52 14.61
CA MET A 1 6.77 21.45 14.15
C MET A 1 6.95 21.51 12.65
N LYS A 2 8.16 21.28 12.16
CA LYS A 2 8.48 21.07 10.73
C LYS A 2 8.52 19.58 10.44
N LEU A 3 7.69 19.13 9.54
CA LEU A 3 7.61 17.73 9.14
C LEU A 3 8.24 17.49 7.76
N LEU A 4 8.81 16.31 7.55
CA LEU A 4 9.25 15.81 6.26
C LEU A 4 8.42 14.57 5.89
N VAL A 5 7.78 14.60 4.73
CA VAL A 5 7.11 13.41 4.16
C VAL A 5 7.86 12.99 2.91
N VAL A 6 8.38 11.77 2.89
CA VAL A 6 9.06 11.21 1.72
C VAL A 6 8.03 10.50 0.85
N GLY A 7 7.94 10.86 -0.43
CA GLY A 7 7.06 10.26 -1.41
C GLY A 7 6.25 11.26 -2.23
N SER A 8 5.50 10.75 -3.23
CA SER A 8 4.82 11.59 -4.22
C SER A 8 3.49 11.03 -4.74
N GLY A 9 2.96 9.97 -4.12
CA GLY A 9 1.72 9.32 -4.55
C GLY A 9 0.46 9.86 -3.89
N GLY A 10 -0.68 9.24 -4.18
CA GLY A 10 -1.96 9.53 -3.54
C GLY A 10 -1.95 9.21 -2.05
N ARG A 11 -1.25 8.16 -1.65
CA ARG A 11 -0.97 7.81 -0.26
C ARG A 11 -0.31 8.96 0.49
N GLU A 12 0.79 9.50 -0.03
CA GLU A 12 1.51 10.60 0.59
C GLU A 12 0.65 11.86 0.65
N HIS A 13 -0.12 12.15 -0.38
CA HIS A 13 -1.05 13.29 -0.35
C HIS A 13 -2.12 13.13 0.75
N THR A 14 -2.64 11.93 0.93
CA THR A 14 -3.60 11.61 2.01
C THR A 14 -2.96 11.78 3.39
N ILE A 15 -1.75 11.26 3.58
CA ILE A 15 -0.98 11.41 4.83
C ILE A 15 -0.74 12.90 5.13
N ILE A 16 -0.29 13.69 4.15
CA ILE A 16 -0.03 15.12 4.32
C ILE A 16 -1.30 15.86 4.72
N LYS A 17 -2.43 15.61 4.05
CA LYS A 17 -3.71 16.24 4.42
C LYS A 17 -4.10 15.90 5.87
N LYS A 18 -3.92 14.65 6.27
CA LYS A 18 -4.24 14.22 7.63
C LYS A 18 -3.29 14.80 8.68
N LEU A 19 -2.00 14.92 8.38
CA LEU A 19 -1.02 15.56 9.27
C LEU A 19 -1.28 17.05 9.47
N LYS A 20 -1.82 17.75 8.46
CA LYS A 20 -2.20 19.17 8.55
C LYS A 20 -3.34 19.45 9.52
N GLU A 21 -4.13 18.44 9.91
CA GLU A 21 -5.18 18.60 10.92
C GLU A 21 -4.58 18.90 12.32
N ASN A 22 -3.33 18.49 12.58
CA ASN A 22 -2.65 18.75 13.83
C ASN A 22 -2.13 20.20 13.91
N LYS A 23 -2.60 20.94 14.90
CA LYS A 23 -2.30 22.38 15.08
C LYS A 23 -0.84 22.67 15.46
N THR A 24 -0.05 21.68 15.84
CA THR A 24 1.38 21.85 16.15
C THR A 24 2.25 21.77 14.91
N VAL A 25 1.67 21.42 13.75
CA VAL A 25 2.37 21.36 12.47
C VAL A 25 2.39 22.73 11.83
N ASP A 26 3.57 23.35 11.81
CA ASP A 26 3.77 24.68 11.23
C ASP A 26 4.09 24.58 9.72
N LYS A 27 4.83 23.53 9.33
CA LYS A 27 5.28 23.36 7.95
C LYS A 27 5.50 21.89 7.61
N ILE A 28 5.09 21.51 6.40
CA ILE A 28 5.38 20.19 5.82
C ILE A 28 6.23 20.38 4.56
N PHE A 29 7.34 19.65 4.48
CA PHE A 29 8.12 19.45 3.27
C PHE A 29 7.79 18.06 2.69
N ALA A 30 7.64 17.98 1.39
CA ALA A 30 7.42 16.72 0.68
C ALA A 30 8.59 16.44 -0.26
N VAL A 31 9.36 15.40 0.01
CA VAL A 31 10.47 14.98 -0.87
C VAL A 31 9.87 14.31 -2.10
N CYS A 32 10.22 14.82 -3.26
CA CYS A 32 9.60 14.66 -4.55
C CYS A 32 8.24 15.38 -4.63
N GLY A 33 7.24 14.95 -3.87
CA GLY A 33 5.90 15.53 -3.94
C GLY A 33 5.24 15.37 -5.32
N ASN A 34 4.10 16.03 -5.52
CA ASN A 34 3.36 16.07 -6.80
C ASN A 34 2.57 17.39 -6.92
N GLY A 35 1.88 17.59 -8.04
CA GLY A 35 1.14 18.83 -8.29
C GLY A 35 -0.03 19.10 -7.32
N GLY A 36 -0.58 18.09 -6.65
CA GLY A 36 -1.59 18.26 -5.61
C GLY A 36 -0.95 18.54 -4.25
N ILE A 37 0.09 17.77 -3.89
CA ILE A 37 0.86 17.97 -2.66
C ILE A 37 1.41 19.40 -2.58
N ALA A 38 1.78 20.01 -3.71
CA ALA A 38 2.27 21.39 -3.76
C ALA A 38 1.28 22.44 -3.24
N LYS A 39 -0.01 22.12 -3.09
CA LYS A 39 -1.01 22.98 -2.44
C LYS A 39 -0.96 22.86 -0.91
N ASP A 40 -0.47 21.76 -0.39
CA ASP A 40 -0.55 21.37 1.01
C ASP A 40 0.81 21.36 1.73
N ALA A 41 1.90 21.23 0.98
CA ALA A 41 3.27 21.15 1.46
C ALA A 41 4.27 21.78 0.48
N GLU A 42 5.45 22.13 0.95
CA GLU A 42 6.54 22.56 0.09
C GLU A 42 7.22 21.33 -0.54
N CYS A 43 7.06 21.18 -1.85
CA CYS A 43 7.69 20.09 -2.60
C CYS A 43 9.17 20.36 -2.83
N VAL A 44 10.01 19.37 -2.54
CA VAL A 44 11.46 19.44 -2.67
C VAL A 44 11.89 18.47 -3.77
N ASN A 45 12.57 18.97 -4.77
CA ASN A 45 13.00 18.17 -5.92
C ASN A 45 14.25 17.32 -5.58
N ILE A 46 14.04 16.28 -4.76
CA ILE A 46 15.01 15.25 -4.41
C ILE A 46 14.38 13.91 -4.75
N SER A 47 15.15 12.98 -5.34
CA SER A 47 14.67 11.61 -5.56
C SER A 47 14.40 10.92 -4.23
N VAL A 48 13.29 10.14 -4.12
CA VAL A 48 12.97 9.36 -2.92
C VAL A 48 14.02 8.28 -2.61
N THR A 49 14.87 7.94 -3.57
CA THR A 49 15.97 6.97 -3.41
C THR A 49 17.33 7.63 -3.14
N ASP A 50 17.43 8.96 -3.18
CA ASP A 50 18.65 9.68 -2.80
C ASP A 50 18.66 9.96 -1.29
N ILE A 51 18.93 8.90 -0.51
CA ILE A 51 18.91 8.94 0.95
C ILE A 51 19.84 10.01 1.50
N LYS A 52 21.03 10.17 0.88
CA LYS A 52 22.02 11.19 1.31
C LYS A 52 21.45 12.60 1.18
N ALA A 53 20.88 12.95 0.03
CA ALA A 53 20.31 14.27 -0.19
C ALA A 53 19.08 14.52 0.71
N ILE A 54 18.27 13.49 0.98
CA ILE A 54 17.14 13.58 1.92
C ILE A 54 17.63 13.95 3.32
N VAL A 55 18.65 13.25 3.81
CA VAL A 55 19.22 13.49 5.16
C VAL A 55 19.88 14.88 5.25
N GLU A 56 20.66 15.27 4.24
CA GLU A 56 21.28 16.61 4.19
C GLU A 56 20.23 17.72 4.22
N PHE A 57 19.15 17.56 3.45
CA PHE A 57 18.01 18.47 3.46
C PHE A 57 17.34 18.53 4.83
N ALA A 58 17.05 17.38 5.43
CA ALA A 58 16.36 17.28 6.72
C ALA A 58 17.14 17.96 7.85
N VAL A 59 18.48 17.77 7.88
CA VAL A 59 19.37 18.44 8.84
C VAL A 59 19.41 19.94 8.60
N LYS A 60 19.56 20.39 7.33
CA LYS A 60 19.61 21.81 6.96
C LYS A 60 18.32 22.54 7.37
N GLU A 61 17.18 21.97 7.09
CA GLU A 61 15.88 22.58 7.39
C GLU A 61 15.45 22.40 8.88
N LYS A 62 16.22 21.65 9.65
CA LYS A 62 15.92 21.33 11.06
C LYS A 62 14.54 20.67 11.18
N ILE A 63 14.38 19.55 10.50
CA ILE A 63 13.16 18.76 10.55
C ILE A 63 12.97 18.16 11.94
N ASP A 64 11.79 18.34 12.53
CA ASP A 64 11.45 17.82 13.86
C ASP A 64 11.00 16.35 13.81
N TYR A 65 10.37 15.93 12.69
CA TYR A 65 9.84 14.58 12.53
C TYR A 65 9.69 14.22 11.06
N ALA A 66 10.00 12.96 10.70
CA ALA A 66 9.91 12.49 9.32
C ALA A 66 8.93 11.32 9.18
N VAL A 67 8.26 11.23 8.04
CA VAL A 67 7.41 10.10 7.62
C VAL A 67 7.97 9.55 6.31
N VAL A 68 8.47 8.32 6.32
CA VAL A 68 8.97 7.64 5.14
C VAL A 68 7.88 6.70 4.63
N ALA A 69 7.18 7.12 3.56
CA ALA A 69 5.96 6.46 3.14
C ALA A 69 6.13 5.37 2.06
N PRO A 70 7.05 5.47 1.06
CA PRO A 70 7.23 4.42 0.06
C PRO A 70 8.17 3.30 0.51
N ASP A 71 8.05 2.15 -0.12
CA ASP A 71 8.85 0.95 0.12
C ASP A 71 10.35 1.11 -0.23
N ASP A 72 10.67 1.66 -1.40
CA ASP A 72 12.07 1.81 -1.85
C ASP A 72 12.96 2.54 -0.82
N PRO A 73 12.66 3.76 -0.34
CA PRO A 73 13.49 4.44 0.65
C PRO A 73 13.52 3.71 2.00
N LEU A 74 12.47 2.98 2.39
CA LEU A 74 12.47 2.18 3.61
C LEU A 74 13.49 1.03 3.52
N VAL A 75 13.46 0.30 2.42
CA VAL A 75 14.41 -0.80 2.17
C VAL A 75 15.84 -0.29 2.02
N LEU A 76 16.02 0.92 1.46
CA LEU A 76 17.33 1.58 1.32
C LEU A 76 17.86 2.22 2.61
N GLY A 77 17.13 2.17 3.73
CA GLY A 77 17.59 2.63 5.03
C GLY A 77 17.43 4.15 5.27
N CYS A 78 16.44 4.77 4.65
CA CYS A 78 16.15 6.19 4.86
C CYS A 78 15.84 6.50 6.34
N VAL A 79 15.08 5.64 7.01
CA VAL A 79 14.76 5.78 8.44
C VAL A 79 16.04 5.68 9.27
N ASP A 80 16.87 4.65 9.02
CA ASP A 80 18.15 4.48 9.71
C ASP A 80 19.02 5.74 9.60
N ALA A 81 19.17 6.27 8.40
CA ALA A 81 20.01 7.42 8.13
C ALA A 81 19.49 8.73 8.75
N LEU A 82 18.18 8.92 8.84
CA LEU A 82 17.56 10.07 9.51
C LEU A 82 17.70 9.98 11.03
N GLU A 83 17.41 8.79 11.62
CA GLU A 83 17.55 8.53 13.04
C GLU A 83 19.01 8.68 13.51
N ASP A 84 20.01 8.29 12.70
CA ASP A 84 21.43 8.51 12.97
C ASP A 84 21.81 10.02 13.07
N LYS A 85 20.96 10.90 12.55
CA LYS A 85 21.08 12.37 12.70
C LYS A 85 20.19 12.92 13.82
N GLY A 86 19.54 12.05 14.60
CA GLY A 86 18.65 12.43 15.69
C GLY A 86 17.28 12.94 15.24
N ILE A 87 16.86 12.64 13.98
CA ILE A 87 15.55 12.99 13.45
C ILE A 87 14.62 11.79 13.63
N PRO A 88 13.63 11.86 14.55
CA PRO A 88 12.69 10.76 14.75
C PRO A 88 11.83 10.54 13.52
N CYS A 89 11.56 9.25 13.21
CA CYS A 89 10.87 8.87 12.00
C CYS A 89 9.70 7.93 12.25
N PHE A 90 8.66 8.03 11.42
CA PHE A 90 7.65 7.00 11.25
C PHE A 90 8.00 6.16 10.02
N GLY A 91 8.22 4.87 10.26
CA GLY A 91 8.57 3.87 9.25
C GLY A 91 9.56 2.85 9.84
N PRO A 92 9.60 1.61 9.30
CA PRO A 92 10.56 0.62 9.75
C PRO A 92 11.98 0.95 9.28
N ARG A 93 12.96 0.54 10.05
CA ARG A 93 14.37 0.47 9.62
C ARG A 93 14.53 -0.56 8.50
N ALA A 94 15.59 -0.44 7.73
CA ALA A 94 15.87 -1.33 6.58
C ALA A 94 15.86 -2.81 6.96
N ASN A 95 16.41 -3.16 8.14
CA ASN A 95 16.42 -4.54 8.59
C ASN A 95 15.01 -5.12 8.84
N ALA A 96 14.01 -4.30 9.17
CA ALA A 96 12.62 -4.70 9.35
C ALA A 96 11.81 -4.56 8.04
N ALA A 97 12.13 -3.58 7.19
CA ALA A 97 11.52 -3.40 5.87
C ALA A 97 11.72 -4.60 4.94
N ILE A 98 12.67 -5.48 5.22
CA ILE A 98 12.89 -6.75 4.51
C ILE A 98 11.63 -7.63 4.45
N ILE A 99 10.67 -7.45 5.35
CA ILE A 99 9.41 -8.20 5.34
C ILE A 99 8.60 -7.96 4.04
N GLU A 100 8.74 -6.79 3.40
CA GLU A 100 8.28 -6.51 2.04
C GLU A 100 9.40 -6.68 1.03
N GLY A 101 10.62 -6.29 1.38
CA GLY A 101 11.81 -6.30 0.52
C GLY A 101 12.23 -7.70 0.06
N SER A 102 11.85 -8.78 0.74
CA SER A 102 12.08 -10.15 0.34
C SER A 102 10.89 -11.05 0.66
N LYS A 103 10.27 -11.59 -0.40
CA LYS A 103 9.17 -12.56 -0.28
C LYS A 103 9.66 -13.89 0.30
N VAL A 104 10.88 -14.26 -0.04
CA VAL A 104 11.55 -15.45 0.53
C VAL A 104 11.71 -15.30 2.04
N PHE A 105 12.18 -14.14 2.50
CA PHE A 105 12.29 -13.87 3.94
C PHE A 105 10.93 -13.97 4.63
N SER A 106 9.90 -13.29 4.11
CA SER A 106 8.57 -13.27 4.73
C SER A 106 7.93 -14.67 4.77
N LYS A 107 8.10 -15.47 3.72
CA LYS A 107 7.62 -16.86 3.67
C LYS A 107 8.33 -17.75 4.69
N ASN A 108 9.65 -17.65 4.77
CA ASN A 108 10.44 -18.40 5.75
C ASN A 108 10.12 -17.99 7.19
N LEU A 109 9.89 -16.68 7.43
CA LEU A 109 9.41 -16.17 8.71
C LEU A 109 8.07 -16.80 9.09
N MET A 110 7.08 -16.78 8.20
CA MET A 110 5.76 -17.35 8.44
C MET A 110 5.84 -18.86 8.71
N LYS A 111 6.63 -19.61 7.93
CA LYS A 111 6.85 -21.04 8.15
C LYS A 111 7.49 -21.33 9.51
N LYS A 112 8.54 -20.58 9.88
CA LYS A 112 9.27 -20.74 11.14
C LYS A 112 8.40 -20.51 12.37
N TYR A 113 7.50 -19.53 12.29
CA TYR A 113 6.66 -19.11 13.43
C TYR A 113 5.22 -19.60 13.35
N GLY A 114 4.89 -20.48 12.39
CA GLY A 114 3.57 -21.08 12.24
C GLY A 114 2.46 -20.08 11.86
N ILE A 115 2.80 -18.99 11.17
CA ILE A 115 1.84 -17.98 10.71
C ILE A 115 1.16 -18.53 9.45
N PRO A 116 -0.20 -18.54 9.39
CA PRO A 116 -0.94 -19.09 8.27
C PRO A 116 -0.63 -18.36 6.94
N THR A 117 -0.19 -19.11 5.94
CA THR A 117 0.07 -18.63 4.56
C THR A 117 -0.09 -19.79 3.58
N ALA A 118 -0.06 -19.50 2.27
CA ALA A 118 -0.04 -20.50 1.22
C ALA A 118 1.16 -21.43 1.35
N LYS A 119 1.00 -22.71 1.02
CA LYS A 119 2.12 -23.63 0.85
C LYS A 119 3.02 -23.10 -0.27
N TYR A 120 4.33 -23.22 -0.11
CA TYR A 120 5.29 -22.63 -1.04
C TYR A 120 6.59 -23.41 -1.08
N GLU A 121 7.31 -23.24 -2.19
CA GLU A 121 8.71 -23.62 -2.34
C GLU A 121 9.51 -22.45 -2.92
N VAL A 122 10.80 -22.41 -2.60
CA VAL A 122 11.73 -21.35 -3.03
C VAL A 122 12.75 -21.94 -3.97
N PHE A 123 13.04 -21.23 -5.06
CA PHE A 123 14.02 -21.64 -6.06
C PHE A 123 14.97 -20.50 -6.40
N ASP A 124 16.28 -20.81 -6.47
CA ASP A 124 17.34 -19.97 -7.03
C ASP A 124 18.03 -20.64 -8.25
N ASP A 125 17.63 -21.86 -8.60
CA ASP A 125 17.97 -22.54 -9.84
C ASP A 125 16.74 -22.73 -10.71
N ILE A 126 16.83 -22.29 -11.96
CA ILE A 126 15.70 -22.35 -12.93
C ILE A 126 15.30 -23.78 -13.29
N ASN A 127 16.27 -24.71 -13.36
CA ASN A 127 15.99 -26.10 -13.75
C ASN A 127 15.25 -26.82 -12.63
N GLU A 128 15.60 -26.54 -11.36
CA GLU A 128 14.89 -27.06 -10.21
C GLU A 128 13.45 -26.51 -10.15
N ALA A 129 13.28 -25.20 -10.41
CA ALA A 129 11.95 -24.58 -10.49
C ALA A 129 11.08 -25.20 -11.59
N LEU A 130 11.63 -25.36 -12.81
CA LEU A 130 10.91 -25.99 -13.92
C LEU A 130 10.55 -27.45 -13.64
N LYS A 131 11.45 -28.20 -13.01
CA LYS A 131 11.19 -29.60 -12.61
C LYS A 131 10.09 -29.69 -11.55
N TYR A 132 10.07 -28.76 -10.58
CA TYR A 132 9.01 -28.71 -9.56
C TYR A 132 7.63 -28.48 -10.19
N LEU A 133 7.54 -27.65 -11.24
CA LEU A 133 6.28 -27.38 -11.92
C LEU A 133 5.64 -28.65 -12.53
N ASP A 134 6.41 -29.68 -12.85
CA ASP A 134 5.84 -30.94 -13.39
C ASP A 134 4.90 -31.63 -12.36
N THR A 135 5.01 -31.30 -11.07
CA THR A 135 4.18 -31.86 -9.99
C THR A 135 3.40 -30.81 -9.20
N ALA A 136 3.61 -29.52 -9.47
CA ALA A 136 2.93 -28.44 -8.79
C ALA A 136 1.43 -28.43 -9.11
N PRO A 137 0.56 -28.06 -8.16
CA PRO A 137 -0.86 -27.88 -8.45
C PRO A 137 -1.08 -26.69 -9.39
N ILE A 138 -2.10 -26.79 -10.26
CA ILE A 138 -2.57 -25.69 -11.09
C ILE A 138 -3.99 -25.33 -10.67
N PRO A 139 -4.35 -24.03 -10.48
CA PRO A 139 -3.49 -22.86 -10.65
C PRO A 139 -2.35 -22.77 -9.64
N THR A 140 -1.25 -22.09 -10.03
CA THR A 140 -0.13 -21.80 -9.12
C THR A 140 0.26 -20.33 -9.20
N VAL A 141 0.92 -19.83 -8.16
CA VAL A 141 1.35 -18.42 -8.10
C VAL A 141 2.87 -18.36 -8.07
N ILE A 142 3.46 -17.67 -9.03
CA ILE A 142 4.90 -17.47 -9.14
C ILE A 142 5.22 -16.02 -8.79
N LYS A 143 6.10 -15.82 -7.80
CA LYS A 143 6.48 -14.50 -7.30
C LYS A 143 7.98 -14.30 -7.41
N ALA A 144 8.41 -13.20 -8.02
CA ALA A 144 9.80 -12.75 -7.94
C ALA A 144 10.13 -12.31 -6.51
N ASP A 145 11.33 -12.60 -6.02
CA ASP A 145 11.81 -12.09 -4.72
C ASP A 145 12.19 -10.61 -4.83
N GLY A 146 11.84 -9.82 -3.83
CA GLY A 146 12.13 -8.38 -3.81
C GLY A 146 10.99 -7.47 -4.30
N LEU A 147 11.29 -6.18 -4.33
CA LEU A 147 10.37 -5.15 -4.79
C LEU A 147 10.24 -5.22 -6.31
N ALA A 148 9.03 -5.43 -6.82
CA ALA A 148 8.73 -5.51 -8.25
C ALA A 148 7.52 -4.64 -8.62
N LEU A 149 7.26 -3.56 -7.85
CA LEU A 149 6.16 -2.60 -8.07
C LEU A 149 4.79 -3.27 -8.26
N GLY A 150 4.53 -4.36 -7.50
CA GLY A 150 3.30 -5.14 -7.60
C GLY A 150 3.16 -5.96 -8.88
N LYS A 151 4.17 -5.99 -9.78
CA LYS A 151 4.12 -6.69 -11.06
C LYS A 151 4.83 -8.05 -11.03
N GLY A 152 5.59 -8.34 -9.99
CA GLY A 152 6.37 -9.57 -9.84
C GLY A 152 5.55 -10.79 -9.39
N VAL A 153 4.21 -10.75 -9.51
CA VAL A 153 3.30 -11.84 -9.14
C VAL A 153 2.52 -12.28 -10.37
N ILE A 154 2.67 -13.55 -10.75
CA ILE A 154 2.01 -14.16 -11.90
C ILE A 154 1.19 -15.35 -11.41
N ILE A 155 -0.12 -15.33 -11.68
CA ILE A 155 -1.02 -16.46 -11.48
C ILE A 155 -1.05 -17.24 -12.78
N ALA A 156 -0.60 -18.48 -12.75
CA ALA A 156 -0.56 -19.37 -13.90
C ALA A 156 -1.70 -20.39 -13.79
N ASN A 157 -2.57 -20.42 -14.80
CA ASN A 157 -3.72 -21.33 -14.87
C ASN A 157 -3.39 -22.61 -15.65
N THR A 158 -2.23 -22.66 -16.30
CA THR A 158 -1.71 -23.82 -17.04
C THR A 158 -0.24 -24.03 -16.74
N TYR A 159 0.26 -25.24 -16.97
CA TYR A 159 1.70 -25.54 -16.86
C TYR A 159 2.56 -24.71 -17.80
N ASP A 160 2.07 -24.43 -19.03
CA ASP A 160 2.82 -23.63 -19.99
C ASP A 160 2.92 -22.17 -19.56
N GLU A 161 1.86 -21.60 -18.98
CA GLU A 161 1.89 -20.28 -18.35
C GLU A 161 2.89 -20.26 -17.18
N ALA A 162 2.90 -21.29 -16.33
CA ALA A 162 3.80 -21.38 -15.19
C ALA A 162 5.28 -21.46 -15.64
N LYS A 163 5.58 -22.31 -16.63
CA LYS A 163 6.93 -22.41 -17.20
C LYS A 163 7.37 -21.10 -17.85
N SER A 164 6.48 -20.46 -18.60
CA SER A 164 6.75 -19.15 -19.21
C SER A 164 7.03 -18.07 -18.17
N ALA A 165 6.31 -18.08 -17.04
CA ALA A 165 6.51 -17.14 -15.95
C ALA A 165 7.89 -17.35 -15.28
N VAL A 166 8.27 -18.61 -15.00
CA VAL A 166 9.60 -18.94 -14.42
C VAL A 166 10.71 -18.47 -15.35
N ILE A 167 10.62 -18.76 -16.66
CA ILE A 167 11.61 -18.34 -17.65
C ILE A 167 11.71 -16.80 -17.70
N SER A 168 10.59 -16.11 -17.82
CA SER A 168 10.55 -14.65 -17.88
C SER A 168 11.18 -13.98 -16.63
N ILE A 169 10.92 -14.53 -15.45
CA ILE A 169 11.45 -13.98 -14.20
C ILE A 169 12.93 -14.32 -14.02
N MET A 170 13.30 -15.60 -14.12
CA MET A 170 14.64 -16.08 -13.72
C MET A 170 15.66 -15.97 -14.85
N GLN A 171 15.29 -16.28 -16.10
CA GLN A 171 16.17 -16.27 -17.26
C GLN A 171 16.22 -14.90 -17.92
N ASP A 172 15.06 -14.35 -18.31
CA ASP A 172 14.98 -13.08 -19.03
C ASP A 172 15.15 -11.86 -18.12
N LYS A 173 15.20 -12.09 -16.80
CA LYS A 173 15.41 -11.05 -15.77
C LYS A 173 14.45 -9.86 -15.89
N GLN A 174 13.17 -10.12 -16.21
CA GLN A 174 12.15 -9.10 -16.37
C GLN A 174 12.08 -8.12 -15.17
N PHE A 175 12.43 -8.58 -13.98
CA PHE A 175 12.46 -7.79 -12.74
C PHE A 175 13.89 -7.57 -12.20
N GLY A 176 14.90 -7.67 -13.06
CA GLY A 176 16.30 -7.51 -12.69
C GLY A 176 16.73 -8.47 -11.58
N LYS A 177 17.44 -7.98 -10.56
CA LYS A 177 17.91 -8.78 -9.41
C LYS A 177 16.78 -9.43 -8.60
N SER A 178 15.57 -8.83 -8.59
CA SER A 178 14.41 -9.44 -7.92
C SER A 178 13.99 -10.79 -8.54
N GLY A 179 14.44 -11.09 -9.76
CA GLY A 179 14.25 -12.37 -10.43
C GLY A 179 15.35 -13.41 -10.18
N ASP A 180 16.33 -13.15 -9.30
CA ASP A 180 17.38 -14.12 -8.97
C ASP A 180 16.83 -15.31 -8.15
N LYS A 181 15.76 -15.06 -7.39
CA LYS A 181 14.99 -16.07 -6.65
C LYS A 181 13.52 -15.92 -6.93
N ILE A 182 12.80 -17.02 -6.89
CA ILE A 182 11.34 -17.05 -6.98
C ILE A 182 10.73 -17.85 -5.85
N VAL A 183 9.47 -17.51 -5.54
CA VAL A 183 8.60 -18.31 -4.69
C VAL A 183 7.47 -18.85 -5.55
N ILE A 184 7.26 -20.16 -5.52
CA ILE A 184 6.12 -20.83 -6.16
C ILE A 184 5.16 -21.24 -5.05
N GLU A 185 3.90 -20.77 -5.13
CA GLU A 185 2.88 -20.95 -4.09
C GLU A 185 1.64 -21.65 -4.63
N GLU A 186 0.95 -22.40 -3.75
CA GLU A 186 -0.42 -22.81 -4.04
C GLU A 186 -1.32 -21.58 -4.26
N PHE A 187 -2.27 -21.71 -5.17
CA PHE A 187 -3.28 -20.69 -5.38
C PHE A 187 -4.32 -20.74 -4.25
N LEU A 188 -4.47 -19.64 -3.51
CA LEU A 188 -5.51 -19.49 -2.49
C LEU A 188 -6.81 -18.97 -3.10
N SER A 189 -7.94 -19.49 -2.64
CA SER A 189 -9.28 -19.07 -3.06
C SER A 189 -10.04 -18.44 -1.89
N GLY A 190 -10.71 -17.33 -2.15
CA GLY A 190 -11.50 -16.59 -1.16
C GLY A 190 -11.53 -15.10 -1.45
N PRO A 191 -12.24 -14.30 -0.65
CA PRO A 191 -12.14 -12.85 -0.73
C PRO A 191 -10.82 -12.33 -0.16
N GLU A 192 -10.22 -11.37 -0.86
CA GLU A 192 -9.06 -10.63 -0.38
C GLU A 192 -9.47 -9.55 0.62
N VAL A 193 -8.65 -9.37 1.64
CA VAL A 193 -8.79 -8.33 2.66
C VAL A 193 -7.45 -7.67 2.90
N SER A 194 -7.45 -6.34 2.91
CA SER A 194 -6.31 -5.52 3.29
C SER A 194 -6.52 -4.97 4.70
N VAL A 195 -5.57 -5.21 5.61
CA VAL A 195 -5.57 -4.63 6.95
C VAL A 195 -4.25 -3.94 7.18
N LEU A 196 -4.31 -2.61 7.30
CA LEU A 196 -3.18 -1.80 7.73
C LEU A 196 -3.17 -1.78 9.25
N SER A 197 -1.99 -1.83 9.86
CA SER A 197 -1.88 -1.81 11.32
C SER A 197 -0.75 -0.90 11.77
N PHE A 198 -1.00 -0.05 12.77
CA PHE A 198 0.10 0.60 13.50
C PHE A 198 0.78 -0.43 14.40
N THR A 199 2.10 -0.39 14.46
CA THR A 199 2.86 -1.19 15.44
C THR A 199 4.13 -0.48 15.86
N ASP A 200 4.46 -0.60 17.14
CA ASP A 200 5.68 -0.09 17.77
C ASP A 200 6.69 -1.24 18.05
N GLY A 201 6.40 -2.44 17.53
CA GLY A 201 7.20 -3.65 17.76
C GLY A 201 6.75 -4.48 18.97
N ASN A 202 5.81 -3.98 19.78
CA ASN A 202 5.21 -4.66 20.92
C ASN A 202 3.69 -4.74 20.79
N THR A 203 3.09 -3.60 20.46
CA THR A 203 1.64 -3.42 20.30
C THR A 203 1.29 -3.44 18.82
N VAL A 204 0.12 -3.99 18.48
CA VAL A 204 -0.47 -3.95 17.14
C VAL A 204 -1.85 -3.35 17.25
N VAL A 205 -2.12 -2.29 16.50
CA VAL A 205 -3.43 -1.65 16.41
C VAL A 205 -3.90 -1.69 14.97
N PRO A 206 -4.77 -2.65 14.60
CA PRO A 206 -5.33 -2.71 13.26
C PRO A 206 -6.20 -1.49 12.97
N MET A 207 -6.12 -1.00 11.75
CA MET A 207 -7.00 0.03 11.21
C MET A 207 -8.24 -0.61 10.60
N VAL A 208 -9.17 0.21 10.13
CA VAL A 208 -10.35 -0.27 9.38
C VAL A 208 -9.89 -1.09 8.18
N SER A 209 -10.47 -2.28 8.03
CA SER A 209 -10.17 -3.16 6.89
C SER A 209 -10.62 -2.56 5.57
N SER A 210 -9.97 -2.93 4.47
CA SER A 210 -10.35 -2.44 3.15
C SER A 210 -10.35 -3.55 2.09
N MET A 211 -11.04 -3.28 0.98
CA MET A 211 -11.08 -4.14 -0.21
C MET A 211 -10.55 -3.36 -1.40
N ASP A 212 -9.35 -3.73 -1.86
CA ASP A 212 -8.74 -3.17 -3.07
C ASP A 212 -9.24 -3.88 -4.33
N HIS A 213 -9.20 -3.17 -5.46
CA HIS A 213 -9.56 -3.67 -6.79
C HIS A 213 -8.32 -3.60 -7.69
N LYS A 214 -7.54 -4.68 -7.72
CA LYS A 214 -6.20 -4.73 -8.33
C LYS A 214 -6.20 -4.79 -9.87
N ARG A 215 -7.27 -5.28 -10.50
CA ARG A 215 -7.34 -5.41 -11.95
C ARG A 215 -7.71 -4.09 -12.62
N ALA A 216 -7.14 -3.87 -13.81
CA ALA A 216 -7.32 -2.62 -14.57
C ALA A 216 -8.75 -2.40 -15.06
N GLY A 217 -9.46 -3.46 -15.47
CA GLY A 217 -10.78 -3.38 -16.07
C GLY A 217 -11.91 -3.84 -15.16
N ASP A 218 -13.13 -3.44 -15.51
CA ASP A 218 -14.36 -3.86 -14.85
C ASP A 218 -14.46 -5.40 -14.77
N ASN A 219 -15.14 -5.90 -13.74
CA ASN A 219 -15.29 -7.32 -13.46
C ASN A 219 -13.94 -8.06 -13.29
N ASP A 220 -12.95 -7.38 -12.73
CA ASP A 220 -11.59 -7.87 -12.51
C ASP A 220 -10.93 -8.42 -13.76
N THR A 221 -11.08 -7.73 -14.88
CA THR A 221 -10.44 -8.06 -16.14
C THR A 221 -9.14 -7.29 -16.36
N GLY A 222 -8.33 -7.72 -17.32
CA GLY A 222 -7.09 -7.04 -17.68
C GLY A 222 -5.91 -7.35 -16.74
N LEU A 223 -4.90 -6.48 -16.79
CA LEU A 223 -3.66 -6.64 -16.03
C LEU A 223 -3.80 -6.22 -14.57
N ASN A 224 -2.94 -6.75 -13.71
CA ASN A 224 -2.76 -6.24 -12.34
C ASN A 224 -2.19 -4.82 -12.37
N THR A 225 -2.63 -4.01 -11.41
CA THR A 225 -2.24 -2.61 -11.21
C THR A 225 -1.83 -2.39 -9.76
N GLY A 226 -1.50 -1.16 -9.40
CA GLY A 226 -1.33 -0.76 -8.00
C GLY A 226 -2.64 -0.58 -7.23
N GLY A 227 -3.79 -0.88 -7.84
CA GLY A 227 -5.14 -0.67 -7.31
C GLY A 227 -5.90 0.40 -8.09
N MET A 228 -7.13 0.07 -8.49
CA MET A 228 -8.03 0.93 -9.28
C MET A 228 -9.14 1.55 -8.42
N GLY A 229 -9.16 1.22 -7.15
CA GLY A 229 -10.10 1.73 -6.17
C GLY A 229 -10.24 0.79 -4.99
N THR A 230 -10.78 1.32 -3.91
CA THR A 230 -10.90 0.57 -2.67
C THR A 230 -12.12 1.04 -1.88
N VAL A 231 -12.66 0.15 -1.06
CA VAL A 231 -13.72 0.46 -0.11
C VAL A 231 -13.34 0.03 1.31
N ALA A 232 -13.85 0.70 2.30
CA ALA A 232 -13.69 0.38 3.72
C ALA A 232 -15.00 0.64 4.48
N PRO A 233 -15.37 -0.23 5.45
CA PRO A 233 -14.72 -1.48 5.81
C PRO A 233 -14.95 -2.58 4.76
N ASN A 234 -14.10 -3.63 4.81
CA ASN A 234 -14.28 -4.83 3.98
C ASN A 234 -15.34 -5.75 4.63
N PRO A 235 -16.45 -6.07 3.95
CA PRO A 235 -17.54 -6.86 4.55
C PRO A 235 -17.12 -8.28 4.93
N TYR A 236 -16.10 -8.85 4.31
CA TYR A 236 -15.60 -10.19 4.66
C TYR A 236 -14.74 -10.21 5.93
N TYR A 237 -14.31 -9.05 6.44
CA TYR A 237 -13.54 -8.92 7.67
C TYR A 237 -14.46 -8.78 8.88
N THR A 238 -15.08 -9.92 9.27
CA THR A 238 -16.00 -9.98 10.42
C THR A 238 -15.24 -9.91 11.74
N LYS A 239 -15.93 -9.64 12.85
CA LYS A 239 -15.33 -9.67 14.19
C LYS A 239 -14.67 -11.01 14.54
N ALA A 240 -15.20 -12.12 14.03
CA ALA A 240 -14.58 -13.44 14.21
C ALA A 240 -13.26 -13.55 13.43
N VAL A 241 -13.23 -13.10 12.17
CA VAL A 241 -12.02 -13.04 11.34
C VAL A 241 -10.99 -12.11 11.94
N GLU A 242 -11.41 -10.92 12.40
CA GLU A 242 -10.53 -9.94 13.08
C GLU A 242 -9.82 -10.58 14.28
N LYS A 243 -10.56 -11.25 15.15
CA LYS A 243 -10.02 -11.94 16.32
C LYS A 243 -9.00 -13.01 15.90
N GLU A 244 -9.37 -13.83 14.92
CA GLU A 244 -8.48 -14.89 14.43
C GLU A 244 -7.19 -14.33 13.79
N CYS A 245 -7.30 -13.25 13.00
CA CYS A 245 -6.14 -12.54 12.44
C CYS A 245 -5.25 -11.99 13.53
N MET A 246 -5.81 -11.38 14.58
CA MET A 246 -5.03 -10.85 15.70
C MET A 246 -4.24 -11.96 16.40
N GLU A 247 -4.91 -13.08 16.71
CA GLU A 247 -4.32 -14.19 17.48
C GLU A 247 -3.31 -15.01 16.67
N LYS A 248 -3.60 -15.28 15.38
CA LYS A 248 -2.80 -16.22 14.56
C LYS A 248 -1.85 -15.53 13.58
N ILE A 249 -2.07 -14.25 13.27
CA ILE A 249 -1.30 -13.55 12.23
C ILE A 249 -0.62 -12.31 12.79
N PHE A 250 -1.37 -11.31 13.29
CA PHE A 250 -0.79 -9.98 13.56
C PHE A 250 0.20 -9.99 14.71
N LEU A 251 -0.22 -10.44 15.89
CA LEU A 251 0.67 -10.55 17.05
C LEU A 251 1.82 -11.53 16.80
N PRO A 252 1.61 -12.74 16.22
CA PRO A 252 2.70 -13.64 15.88
C PRO A 252 3.71 -13.03 14.92
N THR A 253 3.26 -12.25 13.91
CA THR A 253 4.17 -11.59 12.95
C THR A 253 5.09 -10.59 13.64
N VAL A 254 4.52 -9.68 14.45
CA VAL A 254 5.31 -8.65 15.14
C VAL A 254 6.28 -9.27 16.13
N ARG A 255 5.85 -10.30 16.87
CA ARG A 255 6.73 -11.09 17.78
C ARG A 255 7.83 -11.81 17.01
N ALA A 256 7.51 -12.42 15.86
CA ALA A 256 8.49 -13.09 15.01
C ALA A 256 9.57 -12.13 14.53
N MET A 257 9.17 -10.94 14.01
CA MET A 257 10.12 -9.91 13.60
C MET A 257 11.03 -9.47 14.75
N LYS A 258 10.48 -9.27 15.95
CA LYS A 258 11.26 -8.92 17.13
C LYS A 258 12.25 -10.03 17.53
N ASN A 259 11.82 -11.29 17.48
CA ASN A 259 12.67 -12.45 17.81
C ASN A 259 13.80 -12.65 16.79
N GLU A 260 13.63 -12.21 15.54
CA GLU A 260 14.69 -12.17 14.53
C GLU A 260 15.62 -10.96 14.66
N GLY A 261 15.48 -10.14 15.71
CA GLY A 261 16.26 -8.91 15.89
C GLY A 261 15.89 -7.80 14.89
N ARG A 262 14.69 -7.84 14.34
CA ARG A 262 14.16 -6.93 13.30
C ARG A 262 12.89 -6.25 13.77
N THR A 263 12.93 -5.60 14.94
CA THR A 263 11.76 -4.91 15.50
C THR A 263 11.13 -3.98 14.47
N PHE A 264 9.86 -4.22 14.16
CA PHE A 264 9.13 -3.43 13.18
C PHE A 264 8.36 -2.29 13.87
N LYS A 265 8.63 -1.06 13.48
CA LYS A 265 7.88 0.13 13.90
C LYS A 265 7.34 0.84 12.67
N GLY A 266 6.06 1.22 12.68
CA GLY A 266 5.44 1.90 11.54
C GLY A 266 4.07 1.36 11.19
N CYS A 267 3.73 1.42 9.91
CA CYS A 267 2.54 0.81 9.34
C CYS A 267 2.90 -0.53 8.71
N LEU A 268 2.41 -1.63 9.29
CA LEU A 268 2.52 -2.96 8.71
C LEU A 268 1.19 -3.31 8.03
N TYR A 269 1.24 -3.53 6.73
CA TYR A 269 0.10 -3.93 5.92
C TYR A 269 0.07 -5.45 5.79
N PHE A 270 -1.08 -6.04 6.09
CA PHE A 270 -1.37 -7.46 5.92
C PHE A 270 -2.32 -7.64 4.74
N GLY A 271 -1.84 -8.24 3.64
CA GLY A 271 -2.67 -8.76 2.57
C GLY A 271 -3.14 -10.16 2.92
N LEU A 272 -4.44 -10.35 3.05
CA LEU A 272 -5.04 -11.58 3.54
C LEU A 272 -5.98 -12.20 2.49
N MET A 273 -6.03 -13.53 2.46
CA MET A 273 -7.09 -14.30 1.82
C MET A 273 -7.93 -14.96 2.90
N ILE A 274 -9.24 -14.74 2.88
CA ILE A 274 -10.16 -15.42 3.79
C ILE A 274 -10.58 -16.72 3.12
N THR A 275 -9.92 -17.80 3.48
CA THR A 275 -10.17 -19.15 2.93
C THR A 275 -11.17 -19.92 3.79
N ASN A 276 -11.63 -21.08 3.29
CA ASN A 276 -12.48 -21.99 4.08
C ASN A 276 -11.78 -22.52 5.34
N ASP A 277 -10.43 -22.54 5.34
CA ASP A 277 -9.60 -22.98 6.49
C ASP A 277 -9.20 -21.82 7.41
N GLY A 278 -9.78 -20.62 7.23
CA GLY A 278 -9.45 -19.41 7.97
C GLY A 278 -8.59 -18.42 7.17
N PRO A 279 -8.19 -17.30 7.80
CA PRO A 279 -7.39 -16.28 7.16
C PRO A 279 -5.95 -16.75 6.92
N LYS A 280 -5.42 -16.47 5.72
CA LYS A 280 -4.02 -16.74 5.34
C LYS A 280 -3.37 -15.48 4.79
N VAL A 281 -2.10 -15.25 5.14
CA VAL A 281 -1.33 -14.13 4.61
C VAL A 281 -0.93 -14.40 3.15
N ILE A 282 -1.27 -13.46 2.27
CA ILE A 282 -0.84 -13.42 0.87
C ILE A 282 0.52 -12.73 0.76
N GLU A 283 0.64 -11.57 1.43
CA GLU A 283 1.83 -10.72 1.42
C GLU A 283 1.83 -9.75 2.60
N TYR A 284 3.00 -9.23 2.92
CA TYR A 284 3.19 -8.06 3.78
C TYR A 284 3.66 -6.88 2.95
N ASN A 285 3.27 -5.66 3.38
CA ASN A 285 3.94 -4.45 2.96
C ASN A 285 4.39 -3.66 4.20
N CYS A 286 5.56 -3.05 4.13
CA CYS A 286 6.19 -2.37 5.27
C CYS A 286 5.78 -0.90 5.41
N ARG A 287 4.64 -0.53 4.82
CA ARG A 287 4.17 0.85 4.67
C ARG A 287 2.65 0.89 4.45
N PHE A 288 2.10 2.09 4.48
CA PHE A 288 0.72 2.34 4.08
C PHE A 288 0.43 1.86 2.64
N GLY A 289 -0.78 1.36 2.38
CA GLY A 289 -1.25 0.98 1.04
C GLY A 289 -1.63 2.18 0.17
N ASP A 290 -1.72 1.97 -1.12
CA ASP A 290 -2.20 2.93 -2.11
C ASP A 290 -3.02 2.18 -3.19
N PRO A 291 -4.38 2.21 -3.16
CA PRO A 291 -5.20 3.32 -2.62
C PRO A 291 -5.85 3.09 -1.25
N GLU A 292 -5.47 2.13 -0.44
CA GLU A 292 -6.13 1.84 0.86
C GLU A 292 -6.06 3.03 1.81
N THR A 293 -4.94 3.76 1.84
CA THR A 293 -4.77 4.95 2.67
C THR A 293 -5.85 5.98 2.42
N GLN A 294 -6.30 6.12 1.17
CA GLN A 294 -7.31 7.08 0.73
C GLN A 294 -8.73 6.79 1.25
N VAL A 295 -8.96 5.62 1.84
CA VAL A 295 -10.22 5.32 2.55
C VAL A 295 -10.03 5.14 4.04
N VAL A 296 -8.88 4.63 4.48
CA VAL A 296 -8.62 4.33 5.89
C VAL A 296 -8.35 5.60 6.70
N LEU A 297 -7.45 6.49 6.25
CA LEU A 297 -7.12 7.71 6.98
C LEU A 297 -8.28 8.73 7.03
N PRO A 298 -9.13 8.90 6.00
CA PRO A 298 -10.33 9.73 6.13
C PRO A 298 -11.35 9.25 7.16
N LEU A 299 -11.34 7.96 7.51
CA LEU A 299 -12.16 7.39 8.59
C LEU A 299 -11.50 7.51 9.97
N MET A 300 -10.21 7.87 10.04
CA MET A 300 -9.49 8.00 11.29
C MET A 300 -9.91 9.27 12.04
N GLU A 301 -10.38 9.11 13.28
CA GLU A 301 -10.78 10.22 14.17
C GLU A 301 -9.63 10.69 15.07
N SER A 302 -8.71 9.79 15.42
CA SER A 302 -7.53 10.14 16.19
C SER A 302 -6.55 10.96 15.37
N ASP A 303 -5.78 11.79 16.05
CA ASP A 303 -4.72 12.60 15.43
C ASP A 303 -3.58 11.71 14.92
N LEU A 304 -3.33 11.74 13.61
CA LEU A 304 -2.36 10.87 12.96
C LEU A 304 -0.93 11.10 13.45
N LEU A 305 -0.53 12.37 13.65
CA LEU A 305 0.83 12.68 14.13
C LEU A 305 1.06 12.14 15.53
N THR A 306 0.08 12.30 16.42
CA THR A 306 0.15 11.75 17.78
C THR A 306 0.32 10.25 17.79
N VAL A 307 -0.44 9.52 16.94
CA VAL A 307 -0.31 8.06 16.82
C VAL A 307 1.05 7.68 16.23
N MET A 308 1.52 8.38 15.19
CA MET A 308 2.84 8.12 14.61
C MET A 308 3.97 8.34 15.62
N GLN A 309 3.88 9.38 16.43
CA GLN A 309 4.84 9.65 17.52
C GLN A 309 4.79 8.56 18.60
N ALA A 310 3.59 8.07 18.96
CA ALA A 310 3.44 6.96 19.90
C ALA A 310 4.09 5.67 19.37
N VAL A 311 3.99 5.40 18.07
CA VAL A 311 4.69 4.29 17.42
C VAL A 311 6.21 4.45 17.53
N THR A 312 6.73 5.64 17.21
CA THR A 312 8.18 5.92 17.25
C THR A 312 8.73 5.80 18.66
N ASN A 313 7.98 6.27 19.66
CA ASN A 313 8.36 6.30 21.08
C ASN A 313 8.04 4.99 21.83
N GLU A 314 7.49 3.95 21.18
CA GLU A 314 7.10 2.68 21.80
C GLU A 314 6.02 2.83 22.91
N THR A 315 5.15 3.81 22.76
CA THR A 315 4.04 4.10 23.68
C THR A 315 2.66 3.89 23.06
N LEU A 316 2.59 3.09 21.97
CA LEU A 316 1.33 2.85 21.25
C LEU A 316 0.25 2.20 22.13
N SER A 317 0.65 1.39 23.12
CA SER A 317 -0.28 0.80 24.09
C SER A 317 -1.00 1.82 24.98
N GLU A 318 -0.45 3.04 25.12
CA GLU A 318 -1.02 4.13 25.90
C GLU A 318 -1.84 5.10 25.01
N CYS A 319 -1.82 4.88 23.69
CA CYS A 319 -2.46 5.74 22.70
C CYS A 319 -3.81 5.16 22.28
N GLU A 320 -4.89 5.89 22.49
CA GLU A 320 -6.20 5.49 21.97
C GLU A 320 -6.31 5.80 20.48
N VAL A 321 -6.53 4.79 19.64
CA VAL A 321 -6.69 4.96 18.19
C VAL A 321 -8.13 4.66 17.81
N LYS A 322 -8.83 5.67 17.30
CA LYS A 322 -10.25 5.61 16.94
C LYS A 322 -10.48 5.82 15.46
N PHE A 323 -11.43 5.07 14.93
CA PHE A 323 -11.96 5.22 13.58
C PHE A 323 -13.48 5.38 13.62
N SER A 324 -14.01 6.14 12.67
CA SER A 324 -15.45 6.31 12.46
C SER A 324 -16.10 5.00 12.03
N ASP A 325 -17.35 4.79 12.45
CA ASP A 325 -18.18 3.67 12.02
C ASP A 325 -18.74 3.84 10.59
N LYS A 326 -18.37 4.91 9.90
CA LYS A 326 -18.80 5.21 8.52
C LYS A 326 -18.09 4.32 7.51
N ASN A 327 -18.58 4.40 6.28
CA ASN A 327 -18.00 3.70 5.13
C ASN A 327 -17.30 4.69 4.20
N ALA A 328 -16.26 4.25 3.52
CA ALA A 328 -15.55 5.05 2.54
C ALA A 328 -15.35 4.28 1.23
N CYS A 329 -15.37 5.02 0.13
CA CYS A 329 -15.04 4.51 -1.20
C CYS A 329 -14.07 5.47 -1.88
N CYS A 330 -12.99 4.95 -2.44
CA CYS A 330 -12.05 5.67 -3.28
C CYS A 330 -12.06 5.07 -4.68
N VAL A 331 -12.33 5.88 -5.69
CA VAL A 331 -12.24 5.52 -7.12
C VAL A 331 -10.98 6.14 -7.70
N ILE A 332 -10.11 5.33 -8.29
CA ILE A 332 -8.90 5.82 -8.97
C ILE A 332 -9.22 6.23 -10.39
N MET A 333 -8.90 7.46 -10.73
CA MET A 333 -8.92 7.97 -12.09
C MET A 333 -7.50 7.86 -12.68
N ALA A 334 -7.37 7.11 -13.76
CA ALA A 334 -6.12 6.78 -14.41
C ALA A 334 -6.04 7.37 -15.82
N SER A 335 -4.83 7.44 -16.36
CA SER A 335 -4.59 7.72 -17.78
C SER A 335 -4.96 6.48 -18.61
N LYS A 336 -5.72 6.64 -19.69
CA LYS A 336 -6.08 5.55 -20.60
C LYS A 336 -4.82 4.86 -21.12
N GLY A 337 -4.80 3.54 -21.02
CA GLY A 337 -3.65 2.69 -21.36
C GLY A 337 -2.90 2.14 -20.13
N TYR A 338 -3.05 2.75 -18.95
CA TYR A 338 -2.50 2.19 -17.71
C TYR A 338 -3.02 0.75 -17.46
N PRO A 339 -2.18 -0.21 -17.00
CA PRO A 339 -0.80 -0.10 -16.53
C PRO A 339 0.29 -0.23 -17.62
N LYS A 340 -0.08 -0.24 -18.89
CA LYS A 340 0.85 -0.20 -20.03
C LYS A 340 1.26 1.24 -20.33
N SER A 341 1.53 1.55 -21.59
CA SER A 341 1.87 2.89 -22.06
C SER A 341 0.66 3.82 -22.05
N TYR A 342 0.87 5.08 -21.67
CA TYR A 342 -0.16 6.12 -21.63
C TYR A 342 0.45 7.48 -21.95
N GLU A 343 -0.38 8.39 -22.46
CA GLU A 343 -0.01 9.79 -22.71
C GLU A 343 -0.13 10.62 -21.42
N LYS A 344 0.67 11.68 -21.34
CA LYS A 344 0.75 12.63 -20.23
C LYS A 344 0.55 14.07 -20.70
N GLY A 345 0.45 15.02 -19.74
CA GLY A 345 0.43 16.46 -20.04
C GLY A 345 -0.97 17.01 -20.29
N PHE A 346 -2.01 16.27 -19.98
CA PHE A 346 -3.39 16.77 -20.10
C PHE A 346 -3.80 17.54 -18.85
N GLU A 347 -4.45 18.70 -19.05
CA GLU A 347 -4.96 19.54 -17.96
C GLU A 347 -6.07 18.81 -17.19
N ILE A 348 -5.95 18.84 -15.85
CA ILE A 348 -6.89 18.24 -14.92
C ILE A 348 -7.75 19.34 -14.32
N THR A 349 -9.07 19.22 -14.45
CA THR A 349 -10.03 20.12 -13.82
C THR A 349 -10.69 19.42 -12.65
N VAL A 350 -10.48 19.97 -11.45
CA VAL A 350 -11.12 19.54 -10.20
C VAL A 350 -11.96 20.70 -9.69
N PRO A 351 -13.29 20.54 -9.49
CA PRO A 351 -14.10 21.54 -8.84
C PRO A 351 -13.60 21.86 -7.43
N LYS A 352 -13.60 23.13 -7.06
CA LYS A 352 -13.03 23.60 -5.79
C LYS A 352 -13.68 22.93 -4.57
N GLU A 353 -14.96 22.64 -4.62
CA GLU A 353 -15.71 21.94 -3.58
C GLU A 353 -15.28 20.48 -3.36
N LEU A 354 -14.45 19.92 -4.27
CA LEU A 354 -13.92 18.58 -4.18
C LEU A 354 -12.43 18.54 -3.78
N ASP A 355 -11.78 19.68 -3.52
CA ASP A 355 -10.33 19.73 -3.21
C ASP A 355 -9.95 18.86 -2.00
N ASP A 356 -10.83 18.73 -1.00
CA ASP A 356 -10.63 17.88 0.19
C ASP A 356 -11.02 16.42 -0.02
N LYS A 357 -11.68 16.08 -1.13
CA LYS A 357 -12.11 14.72 -1.50
C LYS A 357 -11.18 14.06 -2.51
N VAL A 358 -10.20 14.81 -3.03
CA VAL A 358 -9.32 14.36 -4.10
C VAL A 358 -7.88 14.23 -3.60
N TYR A 359 -7.29 13.08 -3.86
CA TYR A 359 -5.90 12.76 -3.55
C TYR A 359 -5.11 12.62 -4.84
N ILE A 360 -4.28 13.60 -5.13
CA ILE A 360 -3.47 13.64 -6.36
C ILE A 360 -2.29 12.67 -6.23
N ALA A 361 -2.06 11.89 -7.29
CA ALA A 361 -0.95 10.97 -7.43
C ALA A 361 -0.09 11.35 -8.64
N GLY A 362 -0.39 10.81 -9.81
CA GLY A 362 0.37 11.02 -11.03
C GLY A 362 0.04 12.32 -11.74
N ALA A 363 0.26 13.46 -11.09
CA ALA A 363 0.07 14.78 -11.69
C ALA A 363 1.16 15.77 -11.27
N LYS A 364 1.48 16.73 -12.15
CA LYS A 364 2.42 17.83 -11.91
C LYS A 364 1.74 19.18 -12.03
N LEU A 365 2.27 20.17 -11.32
CA LEU A 365 1.88 21.57 -11.49
C LEU A 365 2.85 22.23 -12.44
N GLU A 366 2.35 22.82 -13.53
CA GLU A 366 3.16 23.51 -14.53
C GLU A 366 2.39 24.75 -15.02
N ASN A 367 3.01 25.92 -14.93
CA ASN A 367 2.42 27.21 -15.29
C ASN A 367 1.04 27.45 -14.63
N GLY A 368 0.87 27.06 -13.36
CA GLY A 368 -0.36 27.21 -12.62
C GLY A 368 -1.46 26.17 -12.97
N LYS A 369 -1.19 25.24 -13.91
CA LYS A 369 -2.10 24.20 -14.33
C LYS A 369 -1.69 22.85 -13.78
N LEU A 370 -2.67 22.07 -13.32
CA LEU A 370 -2.45 20.68 -12.91
C LEU A 370 -2.53 19.78 -14.15
N LEU A 371 -1.46 19.06 -14.46
CA LEU A 371 -1.36 18.23 -15.66
C LEU A 371 -1.11 16.77 -15.29
N THR A 372 -1.69 15.82 -16.04
CA THR A 372 -1.43 14.38 -15.90
C THR A 372 0.05 14.09 -16.10
N ASN A 373 0.65 13.28 -15.22
CA ASN A 373 2.07 12.90 -15.26
C ASN A 373 2.33 11.44 -14.88
N GLY A 374 1.28 10.65 -14.62
CA GLY A 374 1.38 9.26 -14.21
C GLY A 374 0.24 8.40 -14.69
N GLY A 375 0.31 7.09 -14.42
CA GLY A 375 -0.73 6.12 -14.76
C GLY A 375 -1.97 6.31 -13.90
N ARG A 376 -1.86 6.14 -12.57
CA ARG A 376 -2.89 6.55 -11.61
C ARG A 376 -2.73 8.05 -11.39
N VAL A 377 -3.70 8.83 -11.79
CA VAL A 377 -3.63 10.29 -11.80
C VAL A 377 -4.06 10.86 -10.46
N LEU A 378 -5.23 10.42 -9.97
CA LEU A 378 -5.80 10.83 -8.69
C LEU A 378 -6.79 9.79 -8.15
N GLY A 379 -7.02 9.83 -6.84
CA GLY A 379 -8.10 9.12 -6.18
C GLY A 379 -9.20 10.06 -5.73
N VAL A 380 -10.45 9.66 -5.87
CA VAL A 380 -11.63 10.42 -5.48
C VAL A 380 -12.32 9.66 -4.35
N THR A 381 -12.36 10.23 -3.15
CA THR A 381 -12.91 9.57 -1.97
C THR A 381 -14.19 10.22 -1.49
N ALA A 382 -15.16 9.39 -1.14
CA ALA A 382 -16.36 9.79 -0.43
C ALA A 382 -16.58 8.94 0.82
N ILE A 383 -17.22 9.53 1.83
CA ILE A 383 -17.62 8.88 3.08
C ILE A 383 -19.14 8.90 3.14
N GLY A 384 -19.75 7.81 3.61
CA GLY A 384 -21.19 7.69 3.78
C GLY A 384 -21.56 6.85 4.99
N ASP A 385 -22.78 6.99 5.47
CA ASP A 385 -23.30 6.19 6.60
C ASP A 385 -23.48 4.72 6.19
N THR A 386 -23.66 4.45 4.91
CA THR A 386 -23.66 3.11 4.32
C THR A 386 -22.63 3.01 3.20
N LEU A 387 -22.17 1.79 2.90
CA LEU A 387 -21.26 1.54 1.80
C LEU A 387 -21.84 2.02 0.46
N LYS A 388 -23.16 1.78 0.24
CA LYS A 388 -23.84 2.24 -0.97
C LYS A 388 -23.78 3.76 -1.12
N MET A 389 -24.03 4.52 -0.05
CA MET A 389 -23.93 5.98 -0.07
C MET A 389 -22.51 6.45 -0.39
N ALA A 390 -21.49 5.81 0.20
CA ALA A 390 -20.10 6.15 -0.08
C ALA A 390 -19.74 5.91 -1.55
N VAL A 391 -20.14 4.76 -2.11
CA VAL A 391 -19.91 4.40 -3.52
C VAL A 391 -20.63 5.36 -4.47
N ASP A 392 -21.94 5.55 -4.30
CA ASP A 392 -22.74 6.42 -5.16
C ASP A 392 -22.20 7.87 -5.14
N THR A 393 -21.80 8.36 -3.96
CA THR A 393 -21.24 9.71 -3.80
C THR A 393 -19.87 9.83 -4.46
N ALA A 394 -18.99 8.83 -4.32
CA ALA A 394 -17.67 8.82 -4.96
C ALA A 394 -17.79 8.90 -6.49
N TYR A 395 -18.67 8.11 -7.09
CA TYR A 395 -18.94 8.17 -8.53
C TYR A 395 -19.55 9.53 -8.94
N GLY A 396 -20.46 10.08 -8.15
CA GLY A 396 -21.00 11.43 -8.39
C GLY A 396 -19.91 12.52 -8.39
N TYR A 397 -18.83 12.34 -7.62
CA TYR A 397 -17.67 13.23 -7.64
C TYR A 397 -16.77 12.98 -8.86
N VAL A 398 -16.54 11.71 -9.22
CA VAL A 398 -15.76 11.32 -10.41
C VAL A 398 -16.29 11.96 -11.69
N GLU A 399 -17.61 12.00 -11.86
CA GLU A 399 -18.25 12.61 -13.04
C GLU A 399 -17.98 14.11 -13.18
N LYS A 400 -17.74 14.82 -12.07
CA LYS A 400 -17.43 16.26 -12.06
C LYS A 400 -15.96 16.57 -12.37
N ILE A 401 -15.07 15.59 -12.28
CA ILE A 401 -13.63 15.75 -12.51
C ILE A 401 -13.31 15.38 -13.95
N ASN A 402 -12.50 16.18 -14.62
CA ASN A 402 -12.21 15.96 -16.02
C ASN A 402 -10.74 16.14 -16.38
N PHE A 403 -10.26 15.27 -17.25
CA PHE A 403 -9.03 15.40 -18.05
C PHE A 403 -9.14 14.50 -19.29
N LYS A 404 -8.43 14.87 -20.36
CA LYS A 404 -8.42 14.09 -21.59
C LYS A 404 -7.88 12.69 -21.33
N ASN A 405 -8.49 11.66 -21.91
CA ASN A 405 -8.12 10.26 -21.75
C ASN A 405 -8.28 9.72 -20.31
N LYS A 406 -9.19 10.29 -19.51
CA LYS A 406 -9.51 9.72 -18.20
C LYS A 406 -10.07 8.31 -18.35
N TYR A 407 -9.66 7.44 -17.46
CA TYR A 407 -10.14 6.07 -17.33
C TYR A 407 -10.35 5.74 -15.85
N PHE A 408 -11.41 5.06 -15.51
CA PHE A 408 -11.70 4.53 -14.18
C PHE A 408 -12.59 3.30 -14.30
N ARG A 409 -12.61 2.45 -13.29
CA ARG A 409 -13.53 1.32 -13.21
C ARG A 409 -14.89 1.78 -12.74
N HIS A 410 -15.95 1.14 -13.27
CA HIS A 410 -17.35 1.45 -12.94
C HIS A 410 -17.93 0.54 -11.86
N ASP A 411 -17.18 -0.44 -11.39
CA ASP A 411 -17.62 -1.50 -10.49
C ASP A 411 -16.90 -1.50 -9.13
N ILE A 412 -16.20 -0.40 -8.76
CA ILE A 412 -15.57 -0.28 -7.44
C ILE A 412 -16.64 -0.37 -6.36
N GLY A 413 -16.44 -1.33 -5.43
CA GLY A 413 -17.36 -1.60 -4.34
C GLY A 413 -18.50 -2.57 -4.69
N ALA A 414 -18.73 -2.94 -5.95
CA ALA A 414 -19.84 -3.81 -6.35
C ALA A 414 -19.82 -5.17 -5.63
N LYS A 415 -18.66 -5.81 -5.52
CA LYS A 415 -18.52 -7.07 -4.77
C LYS A 415 -18.82 -6.91 -3.27
N ALA A 416 -18.36 -5.80 -2.69
CA ALA A 416 -18.60 -5.51 -1.29
C ALA A 416 -20.10 -5.24 -1.01
N LEU A 417 -20.77 -4.48 -1.89
CA LEU A 417 -22.22 -4.25 -1.80
C LEU A 417 -22.99 -5.55 -1.87
N LYS A 418 -22.70 -6.41 -2.84
CA LYS A 418 -23.32 -7.73 -2.93
C LYS A 418 -23.13 -8.55 -1.65
N ALA A 419 -21.92 -8.56 -1.09
CA ALA A 419 -21.63 -9.29 0.14
C ALA A 419 -22.36 -8.73 1.37
N THR A 420 -22.79 -7.47 1.36
CA THR A 420 -23.62 -6.88 2.43
C THR A 420 -25.11 -7.18 2.27
N GLU A 421 -25.59 -7.39 1.04
CA GLU A 421 -26.97 -7.76 0.75
C GLU A 421 -27.26 -9.25 1.07
N ASP A 422 -26.25 -10.11 0.92
CA ASP A 422 -26.33 -11.56 1.16
C ASP A 422 -26.27 -11.94 2.66
N ARG A 423 -26.17 -10.94 3.58
CA ARG A 423 -26.14 -11.10 5.06
C ARG A 423 -27.41 -10.63 5.71
#